data_ece54458b27f4b4f5bd2c99fcc411376
#
_entry.id   ece54458b27f4b4f5bd2c99fcc411376
#
_cell.length_a   1.000
_cell.length_b   1.000
_cell.length_c   1.000
_cell.angle_alpha   90.00
_cell.angle_beta   90.00
_cell.angle_gamma   90.00
#
_symmetry.space_group_name_H-M   'P 1'
#
loop_
_entity.id
_entity.type
_entity.pdbx_description
1 polymer ?
#
loop_
_entity_poly.entity_id
_entity_poly.type
_entity_poly.pdbx_seq_one_letter_code
_entity_poly.pdbx_strand_id
1 'polypeptide(L)'
;MRTNYVLIDYENVQPSALSVLEKEHFKVIVFVGASQAKISFEIAESIQRLGLNGSYIKISSNGSNALDFHIAFYIGQLAAADPDAFFHIISKDTGFDPLIVHLKTKKILAGRSRDVGEIPIVKAATSK
;
A
#
# COMPACT_ATOMS: atom_id res chain seq x y z
N MET A 1 8.33 -18.04 -2.15
CA MET A 1 7.73 -16.96 -2.96
C MET A 1 7.65 -15.68 -2.15
N ARG A 2 8.01 -14.57 -2.77
CA ARG A 2 8.02 -13.27 -2.09
C ARG A 2 6.61 -12.74 -1.87
N THR A 3 6.33 -12.27 -0.66
CA THR A 3 5.07 -11.58 -0.38
C THR A 3 5.16 -10.14 -0.88
N ASN A 4 4.14 -9.70 -1.59
CA ASN A 4 4.02 -8.33 -2.05
C ASN A 4 2.91 -7.64 -1.28
N TYR A 5 3.28 -6.62 -0.49
CA TYR A 5 2.31 -5.79 0.23
C TYR A 5 2.01 -4.55 -0.59
N VAL A 6 0.75 -4.18 -0.68
CA VAL A 6 0.31 -2.94 -1.31
C VAL A 6 -0.30 -2.07 -0.21
N LEU A 7 0.34 -0.94 0.06
CA LEU A 7 -0.04 -0.03 1.15
C LEU A 7 -0.60 1.23 0.51
N ILE A 8 -1.90 1.41 0.60
CA ILE A 8 -2.61 2.48 -0.11
C ILE A 8 -2.83 3.67 0.82
N ASP A 9 -2.27 4.82 0.42
CA ASP A 9 -2.46 6.11 1.08
C ASP A 9 -3.77 6.72 0.56
N TYR A 10 -4.87 6.39 1.21
CA TYR A 10 -6.19 6.73 0.73
C TYR A 10 -6.52 8.23 0.81
N GLU A 11 -5.77 8.99 1.60
CA GLU A 11 -5.93 10.44 1.62
C GLU A 11 -5.44 11.09 0.32
N ASN A 12 -4.40 10.52 -0.29
CA ASN A 12 -3.78 11.09 -1.49
C ASN A 12 -4.17 10.39 -2.77
N VAL A 13 -4.61 9.15 -2.70
CA VAL A 13 -4.94 8.37 -3.89
C VAL A 13 -6.23 7.60 -3.66
N GLN A 14 -7.16 7.71 -4.60
CA GLN A 14 -8.31 6.82 -4.65
C GLN A 14 -8.06 5.85 -5.80
N PRO A 15 -7.54 4.66 -5.49
CA PRO A 15 -7.04 3.77 -6.52
C PRO A 15 -8.14 3.22 -7.40
N SER A 16 -7.77 2.96 -8.65
CA SER A 16 -8.63 2.29 -9.61
C SER A 16 -8.08 0.89 -9.88
N ALA A 17 -8.86 0.06 -10.54
CA ALA A 17 -8.42 -1.25 -11.04
C ALA A 17 -7.81 -2.17 -9.97
N LEU A 18 -8.35 -2.13 -8.73
CA LEU A 18 -7.88 -2.98 -7.66
C LEU A 18 -8.03 -4.48 -7.99
N SER A 19 -8.90 -4.82 -8.93
CA SER A 19 -9.12 -6.21 -9.32
C SER A 19 -7.85 -6.90 -9.83
N VAL A 20 -6.87 -6.14 -10.35
CA VAL A 20 -5.61 -6.74 -10.82
C VAL A 20 -4.82 -7.36 -9.67
N LEU A 21 -5.05 -6.91 -8.45
CA LEU A 21 -4.34 -7.43 -7.28
C LEU A 21 -4.84 -8.80 -6.85
N GLU A 22 -6.03 -9.19 -7.30
CA GLU A 22 -6.59 -10.50 -6.96
C GLU A 22 -5.81 -11.65 -7.61
N LYS A 23 -5.17 -11.37 -8.74
CA LYS A 23 -4.48 -12.39 -9.54
C LYS A 23 -3.07 -12.69 -9.05
N GLU A 24 -2.45 -11.78 -8.33
CA GLU A 24 -1.02 -11.87 -8.01
C GLU A 24 -0.74 -12.16 -6.54
N HIS A 25 -1.73 -12.50 -5.75
CA HIS A 25 -1.58 -12.83 -4.34
C HIS A 25 -0.96 -11.69 -3.53
N PHE A 26 -1.37 -10.47 -3.83
CA PHE A 26 -0.95 -9.31 -3.04
C PHE A 26 -1.68 -9.28 -1.70
N LYS A 27 -1.00 -8.74 -0.70
CA LYS A 27 -1.64 -8.38 0.57
C LYS A 27 -1.83 -6.88 0.56
N VAL A 28 -3.07 -6.44 0.64
CA VAL A 28 -3.45 -5.03 0.46
C VAL A 28 -3.92 -4.44 1.78
N ILE A 29 -3.35 -3.31 2.16
CA ILE A 29 -3.77 -2.56 3.33
C ILE A 29 -4.13 -1.15 2.88
N VAL A 30 -5.39 -0.75 3.12
CA VAL A 30 -5.86 0.60 2.81
C VAL A 30 -5.75 1.44 4.08
N PHE A 31 -4.93 2.48 4.04
CA PHE A 31 -4.77 3.39 5.16
C PHE A 31 -5.71 4.57 4.98
N VAL A 32 -6.64 4.71 5.91
CA VAL A 32 -7.72 5.70 5.85
C VAL A 32 -7.46 6.79 6.87
N GLY A 33 -7.51 8.05 6.43
CA GLY A 33 -7.29 9.19 7.30
C GLY A 33 -8.37 9.31 8.38
N ALA A 34 -8.02 9.92 9.50
CA ALA A 34 -8.92 10.04 10.64
C ALA A 34 -10.22 10.78 10.29
N SER A 35 -10.14 11.75 9.37
CA SER A 35 -11.30 12.54 8.97
C SER A 35 -12.09 11.92 7.82
N GLN A 36 -11.60 10.86 7.23
CA GLN A 36 -12.31 10.20 6.13
C GLN A 36 -13.40 9.29 6.68
N ALA A 37 -14.64 9.64 6.39
CA ALA A 37 -15.80 8.89 6.89
C ALA A 37 -16.37 7.91 5.86
N LYS A 38 -15.87 7.95 4.63
CA LYS A 38 -16.46 7.19 3.53
C LYS A 38 -15.40 6.53 2.66
N ILE A 39 -15.74 5.36 2.14
CA ILE A 39 -14.94 4.65 1.15
C ILE A 39 -15.89 4.32 0.00
N SER A 40 -15.42 4.42 -1.25
CA SER A 40 -16.27 4.09 -2.39
C SER A 40 -16.68 2.61 -2.33
N PHE A 41 -17.87 2.32 -2.85
CA PHE A 41 -18.36 0.95 -2.86
C PHE A 41 -17.44 0.03 -3.67
N GLU A 42 -16.91 0.53 -4.78
CA GLU A 42 -16.01 -0.26 -5.65
C GLU A 42 -14.76 -0.69 -4.91
N ILE A 43 -14.18 0.20 -4.12
CA ILE A 43 -12.99 -0.13 -3.34
C ILE A 43 -13.33 -1.13 -2.26
N ALA A 44 -14.41 -0.88 -1.52
CA ALA A 44 -14.83 -1.80 -0.46
C ALA A 44 -15.09 -3.20 -1.01
N GLU A 45 -15.76 -3.29 -2.14
CA GLU A 45 -16.04 -4.58 -2.78
C GLU A 45 -14.75 -5.28 -3.21
N SER A 46 -13.81 -4.55 -3.80
CA SER A 46 -12.55 -5.12 -4.24
C SER A 46 -11.73 -5.65 -3.06
N ILE A 47 -11.69 -4.90 -1.96
CA ILE A 47 -10.97 -5.33 -0.76
C ILE A 47 -11.64 -6.56 -0.15
N GLN A 48 -12.97 -6.58 -0.15
CA GLN A 48 -13.70 -7.75 0.38
C GLN A 48 -13.40 -9.02 -0.41
N ARG A 49 -13.24 -8.90 -1.73
CA ARG A 49 -12.89 -10.05 -2.58
C ARG A 49 -11.52 -10.62 -2.26
N LEU A 50 -10.62 -9.83 -1.71
CA LEU A 50 -9.28 -10.30 -1.34
C LEU A 50 -9.32 -11.18 -0.08
N GLY A 51 -10.42 -11.20 0.65
CA GLY A 51 -10.55 -12.00 1.86
C GLY A 51 -9.51 -11.61 2.90
N LEU A 52 -8.76 -12.59 3.37
CA LEU A 52 -7.72 -12.36 4.38
C LEU A 52 -6.55 -11.51 3.86
N ASN A 53 -6.44 -11.35 2.56
CA ASN A 53 -5.38 -10.55 1.96
C ASN A 53 -5.75 -9.08 1.77
N GLY A 54 -6.92 -8.66 2.23
CA GLY A 54 -7.36 -7.28 2.17
C GLY A 54 -7.76 -6.77 3.53
N SER A 55 -7.32 -5.57 3.89
CA SER A 55 -7.66 -4.98 5.18
C SER A 55 -7.63 -3.47 5.12
N TYR A 56 -8.18 -2.84 6.16
CA TYR A 56 -8.18 -1.40 6.33
C TYR A 56 -7.53 -1.05 7.65
N ILE A 57 -6.82 0.06 7.66
CA ILE A 57 -6.35 0.66 8.90
C ILE A 57 -6.81 2.11 8.90
N LYS A 58 -7.69 2.45 9.85
CA LYS A 58 -8.14 3.82 10.03
C LYS A 58 -7.29 4.44 11.13
N ILE A 59 -6.58 5.51 10.80
CA ILE A 59 -5.75 6.17 11.81
C ILE A 59 -6.65 6.97 12.76
N SER A 60 -6.21 7.12 14.00
CA SER A 60 -7.05 7.65 15.07
C SER A 60 -6.92 9.15 15.31
N SER A 61 -5.97 9.80 14.67
CA SER A 61 -5.75 11.24 14.88
C SER A 61 -5.36 11.93 13.59
N ASN A 62 -5.71 13.21 13.52
CA ASN A 62 -5.29 14.08 12.43
C ASN A 62 -3.95 14.69 12.78
N GLY A 63 -3.19 15.01 11.78
CA GLY A 63 -1.93 15.68 11.95
C GLY A 63 -1.20 15.66 10.63
N SER A 64 -0.31 16.60 10.43
CA SER A 64 0.51 16.62 9.24
C SER A 64 1.31 15.31 9.17
N ASN A 65 1.18 14.60 8.06
CA ASN A 65 1.89 13.34 7.82
C ASN A 65 1.53 12.20 8.78
N ALA A 66 0.39 12.29 9.48
CA ALA A 66 0.00 11.23 10.42
C ALA A 66 -0.15 9.89 9.72
N LEU A 67 -0.77 9.88 8.54
CA LEU A 67 -0.96 8.65 7.77
C LEU A 67 0.38 8.09 7.30
N ASP A 68 1.30 8.96 6.89
CA ASP A 68 2.63 8.55 6.43
C ASP A 68 3.41 7.82 7.53
N PHE A 69 3.32 8.31 8.75
CA PHE A 69 3.98 7.69 9.89
C PHE A 69 3.42 6.30 10.16
N HIS A 70 2.11 6.13 9.99
CA HIS A 70 1.50 4.81 10.18
C HIS A 70 1.97 3.83 9.11
N ILE A 71 2.04 4.26 7.85
CA ILE A 71 2.56 3.41 6.78
C ILE A 71 4.01 2.98 7.10
N ALA A 72 4.85 3.94 7.51
CA ALA A 72 6.24 3.64 7.85
C ALA A 72 6.34 2.64 8.99
N PHE A 73 5.51 2.80 10.03
CA PHE A 73 5.48 1.87 11.14
C PHE A 73 5.15 0.45 10.69
N TYR A 74 4.11 0.31 9.88
CA TYR A 74 3.69 -1.02 9.43
C TYR A 74 4.71 -1.68 8.52
N ILE A 75 5.39 -0.91 7.67
CA ILE A 75 6.48 -1.45 6.86
C ILE A 75 7.55 -2.06 7.77
N GLY A 76 7.96 -1.32 8.81
CA GLY A 76 8.96 -1.83 9.74
C GLY A 76 8.52 -3.08 10.47
N GLN A 77 7.27 -3.10 10.95
CA GLN A 77 6.72 -4.24 11.66
C GLN A 77 6.61 -5.47 10.75
N LEU A 78 6.09 -5.29 9.54
CA LEU A 78 5.91 -6.40 8.61
C LEU A 78 7.25 -6.91 8.07
N ALA A 79 8.21 -6.01 7.84
CA ALA A 79 9.53 -6.40 7.37
C ALA A 79 10.28 -7.23 8.42
N ALA A 80 10.06 -6.94 9.70
CA ALA A 80 10.67 -7.73 10.77
C ALA A 80 10.16 -9.17 10.77
N ALA A 81 8.88 -9.35 10.44
CA ALA A 81 8.26 -10.68 10.38
C ALA A 81 8.54 -11.39 9.04
N ASP A 82 8.73 -10.64 7.97
CA ASP A 82 8.95 -11.17 6.63
C ASP A 82 10.01 -10.33 5.91
N PRO A 83 11.29 -10.63 6.15
CA PRO A 83 12.40 -9.81 5.60
C PRO A 83 12.47 -9.80 4.07
N ASP A 84 11.87 -10.77 3.40
CA ASP A 84 11.92 -10.84 1.94
C ASP A 84 10.74 -10.15 1.25
N ALA A 85 9.82 -9.59 2.02
CA ALA A 85 8.64 -8.93 1.47
C ALA A 85 9.01 -7.70 0.66
N PHE A 86 8.19 -7.39 -0.34
CA PHE A 86 8.30 -6.16 -1.09
C PHE A 86 7.11 -5.26 -0.74
N PHE A 87 7.37 -4.01 -0.40
CA PHE A 87 6.34 -3.06 0.00
C PHE A 87 6.10 -2.04 -1.10
N HIS A 88 4.88 -2.00 -1.62
CA HIS A 88 4.49 -1.08 -2.68
C HIS A 88 3.59 -0.01 -2.07
N ILE A 89 4.12 1.21 -1.92
CA ILE A 89 3.35 2.34 -1.38
C ILE A 89 2.61 2.99 -2.55
N ILE A 90 1.29 3.09 -2.42
CA ILE A 90 0.47 3.76 -3.43
C ILE A 90 0.14 5.16 -2.90
N SER A 91 0.85 6.15 -3.42
CA SER A 91 0.68 7.54 -3.03
C SER A 91 1.31 8.46 -4.07
N LYS A 92 0.76 9.65 -4.21
CA LYS A 92 1.35 10.71 -5.02
C LYS A 92 2.34 11.54 -4.22
N ASP A 93 2.44 11.30 -2.91
CA ASP A 93 3.30 12.07 -2.01
C ASP A 93 4.74 11.61 -2.12
N THR A 94 5.59 12.46 -2.70
CA THR A 94 7.02 12.18 -2.83
C THR A 94 7.74 12.19 -1.48
N GLY A 95 7.06 12.60 -0.40
CA GLY A 95 7.62 12.55 0.94
C GLY A 95 8.01 11.15 1.41
N PHE A 96 7.46 10.11 0.77
CA PHE A 96 7.87 8.73 1.05
C PHE A 96 9.24 8.37 0.44
N ASP A 97 9.69 9.10 -0.56
CA ASP A 97 10.90 8.72 -1.28
C ASP A 97 12.17 8.65 -0.40
N PRO A 98 12.40 9.60 0.53
CA PRO A 98 13.53 9.46 1.45
C PRO A 98 13.43 8.22 2.35
N LEU A 99 12.23 7.86 2.77
CA LEU A 99 12.03 6.63 3.54
C LEU A 99 12.42 5.41 2.73
N ILE A 100 12.01 5.36 1.47
CA ILE A 100 12.33 4.24 0.58
C ILE A 100 13.85 4.09 0.42
N VAL A 101 14.55 5.20 0.25
CA VAL A 101 16.02 5.19 0.16
C VAL A 101 16.63 4.62 1.45
N HIS A 102 16.11 5.04 2.61
CA HIS A 102 16.61 4.54 3.89
C HIS A 102 16.32 3.05 4.07
N LEU A 103 15.11 2.60 3.71
CA LEU A 103 14.75 1.19 3.79
C LEU A 103 15.69 0.32 2.98
N LYS A 104 16.14 0.82 1.83
CA LYS A 104 17.08 0.10 0.99
C LYS A 104 18.40 -0.16 1.74
N THR A 105 18.85 0.77 2.58
CA THR A 105 20.06 0.56 3.38
C THR A 105 19.89 -0.56 4.38
N LYS A 106 18.65 -0.88 4.75
CA LYS A 106 18.29 -1.97 5.67
C LYS A 106 17.95 -3.25 4.91
N LYS A 107 18.13 -3.26 3.59
CA LYS A 107 17.79 -4.38 2.71
C LYS A 107 16.30 -4.71 2.72
N ILE A 108 15.47 -3.70 2.94
CA ILE A 108 14.02 -3.80 2.86
C ILE A 108 13.60 -3.28 1.50
N LEU A 109 12.91 -4.11 0.73
CA LEU A 109 12.47 -3.76 -0.62
C LEU A 109 11.19 -2.92 -0.54
N ALA A 110 11.24 -1.72 -1.08
CA ALA A 110 10.09 -0.83 -1.09
C ALA A 110 10.14 0.08 -2.31
N GLY A 111 8.96 0.48 -2.78
CA GLY A 111 8.82 1.42 -3.88
C GLY A 111 7.54 2.19 -3.75
N ARG A 112 7.41 3.30 -4.46
CA ARG A 112 6.21 4.11 -4.49
C ARG A 112 5.68 4.16 -5.92
N SER A 113 4.38 4.01 -6.07
CA SER A 113 3.67 4.16 -7.34
C SER A 113 2.48 5.07 -7.14
N ARG A 114 2.06 5.77 -8.19
CA ARG A 114 0.96 6.73 -8.10
C ARG A 114 -0.40 6.05 -8.16
N ASP A 115 -0.47 4.84 -8.68
CA ASP A 115 -1.68 4.04 -8.71
C ASP A 115 -1.28 2.57 -8.78
N VAL A 116 -2.21 1.70 -8.46
CA VAL A 116 -2.01 0.26 -8.45
C VAL A 116 -1.51 -0.26 -9.80
N GLY A 117 -2.08 0.23 -10.90
CA GLY A 117 -1.66 -0.20 -12.23
C GLY A 117 -0.23 0.18 -12.61
N GLU A 118 0.37 1.10 -11.87
CA GLU A 118 1.75 1.54 -12.13
C GLU A 118 2.79 0.79 -11.30
N ILE A 119 2.35 -0.11 -10.42
CA ILE A 119 3.30 -0.97 -9.69
C ILE A 119 4.08 -1.77 -10.73
N PRO A 120 5.43 -1.75 -10.70
CA PRO A 120 6.22 -2.39 -11.75
C PRO A 120 5.84 -3.83 -12.08
N ILE A 121 5.59 -4.65 -11.06
CA ILE A 121 5.21 -6.05 -11.29
C ILE A 121 3.83 -6.18 -11.92
N VAL A 122 2.90 -5.27 -11.58
CA VAL A 122 1.57 -5.24 -12.19
C VAL A 122 1.66 -4.75 -13.63
N LYS A 123 2.42 -3.69 -13.87
CA LYS A 123 2.60 -3.12 -15.19
C LYS A 123 3.23 -4.11 -16.15
N ALA A 124 4.23 -4.86 -15.69
CA ALA A 124 4.88 -5.89 -16.50
C ALA A 124 3.89 -7.00 -16.88
N ALA A 125 3.01 -7.38 -15.97
CA ALA A 125 2.03 -8.44 -16.22
C ALA A 125 0.94 -8.01 -17.21
N THR A 126 0.59 -6.71 -17.24
CA THR A 126 -0.48 -6.19 -18.10
C THR A 126 -0.02 -5.66 -19.45
N SER A 127 1.29 -5.52 -19.66
CA SER A 127 1.83 -4.93 -20.88
C SER A 127 2.04 -5.92 -22.02
N LYS A 128 1.64 -7.15 -21.83
CA LYS A 128 1.78 -8.20 -22.86
C LYS A 128 0.63 -8.19 -23.85
#